data_8d53eafa51d98ef97bb6aeaaa34cce33
#
_entry.id   8d53eafa51d98ef97bb6aeaaa34cce33
#
_cell.length_a   1.000
_cell.length_b   1.000
_cell.length_c   1.000
_cell.angle_alpha   90.00
_cell.angle_beta   90.00
_cell.angle_gamma   90.00
#
_symmetry.space_group_name_H-M   'P 1'
#
loop_
_entity.id
_entity.type
_entity.pdbx_description
1 polymer ?
#
loop_
_entity_poly.entity_id
_entity_poly.type
_entity_poly.pdbx_seq_one_letter_code
_entity_poly.pdbx_strand_id
1 'polypeptide(L)'
;MNTISLDASVAITGISRSTLWRRVTDGTIGRGGKDGRSRAMLALGDVLGLVDVALGADDVAMLLRADAGEAEAQADMGALFYVAGAHKAALYWLNEAAAQGNAEAMQWLGTAYATGGGGSVIPKDAHLAIMWLAKAAALGHPIARQQMERLREGCR
;
A
#
# COMPACT_ATOMS: atom_id res chain seq x y z
N MET A 1 4.38 -2.76 -23.86
CA MET A 1 5.25 -2.38 -22.72
C MET A 1 4.37 -2.12 -21.51
N ASN A 2 4.66 -2.77 -20.42
CA ASN A 2 3.92 -2.55 -19.19
C ASN A 2 4.33 -1.22 -18.55
N THR A 3 3.33 -0.52 -18.02
CA THR A 3 3.52 0.77 -17.39
C THR A 3 2.88 0.78 -16.00
N ILE A 4 3.37 1.67 -15.15
CA ILE A 4 2.86 1.89 -13.80
C ILE A 4 2.69 3.39 -13.57
N SER A 5 1.70 3.80 -12.77
CA SER A 5 1.47 5.20 -12.50
C SER A 5 2.62 5.84 -11.72
N LEU A 6 2.78 7.15 -11.90
CA LEU A 6 3.78 7.92 -11.15
C LEU A 6 3.51 7.86 -9.63
N ASP A 7 2.26 7.92 -9.21
CA ASP A 7 1.90 7.84 -7.78
C ASP A 7 2.30 6.50 -7.15
N ALA A 8 1.98 5.40 -7.83
CA ALA A 8 2.41 4.07 -7.39
C ALA A 8 3.93 3.95 -7.38
N SER A 9 4.61 4.52 -8.40
CA SER A 9 6.07 4.51 -8.49
C SER A 9 6.73 5.23 -7.30
N VAL A 10 6.20 6.39 -6.90
CA VAL A 10 6.65 7.11 -5.70
C VAL A 10 6.50 6.23 -4.46
N ALA A 11 5.34 5.59 -4.31
CA ALA A 11 5.03 4.77 -3.15
C ALA A 11 5.98 3.56 -3.00
N ILE A 12 6.18 2.80 -4.08
CA ILE A 12 6.95 1.54 -4.03
C ILE A 12 8.45 1.73 -4.06
N THR A 13 8.96 2.85 -4.60
CA THR A 13 10.39 3.13 -4.63
C THR A 13 10.86 3.97 -3.44
N GLY A 14 9.96 4.73 -2.82
CA GLY A 14 10.33 5.73 -1.81
C GLY A 14 11.04 6.95 -2.38
N ILE A 15 11.16 7.05 -3.70
CA ILE A 15 11.79 8.18 -4.38
C ILE A 15 10.75 9.29 -4.58
N SER A 16 11.13 10.55 -4.34
CA SER A 16 10.21 11.68 -4.48
C SER A 16 9.70 11.83 -5.92
N ARG A 17 8.49 12.37 -6.04
CA ARG A 17 7.86 12.65 -7.34
C ARG A 17 8.77 13.51 -8.22
N SER A 18 9.38 14.55 -7.69
CA SER A 18 10.27 15.45 -8.44
C SER A 18 11.52 14.73 -8.95
N THR A 19 12.10 13.84 -8.14
CA THR A 19 13.26 13.05 -8.54
C THR A 19 12.92 12.05 -9.63
N LEU A 20 11.79 11.33 -9.51
CA LEU A 20 11.34 10.43 -10.55
C LEU A 20 11.06 11.17 -11.86
N TRP A 21 10.40 12.32 -11.78
CA TRP A 21 10.11 13.11 -12.96
C TRP A 21 11.37 13.62 -13.65
N ARG A 22 12.38 14.02 -12.88
CA ARG A 22 13.68 14.40 -13.43
C ARG A 22 14.33 13.24 -14.18
N ARG A 23 14.25 12.01 -13.65
CA ARG A 23 14.77 10.81 -14.32
C ARG A 23 13.99 10.47 -15.58
N VAL A 24 12.71 10.77 -15.64
CA VAL A 24 11.91 10.66 -16.87
C VAL A 24 12.39 11.68 -17.89
N THR A 25 12.63 12.92 -17.47
CA THR A 25 13.08 14.01 -18.33
C THR A 25 14.48 13.75 -18.91
N ASP A 26 15.40 13.18 -18.12
CA ASP A 26 16.76 12.85 -18.59
C ASP A 26 16.85 11.53 -19.36
N GLY A 27 15.75 10.79 -19.47
CA GLY A 27 15.67 9.54 -20.21
C GLY A 27 16.09 8.29 -19.44
N THR A 28 16.43 8.41 -18.15
CA THR A 28 16.80 7.26 -17.30
C THR A 28 15.61 6.34 -17.06
N ILE A 29 14.41 6.89 -16.95
CA ILE A 29 13.15 6.16 -16.84
C ILE A 29 12.28 6.44 -18.06
N GLY A 30 11.80 5.39 -18.71
CA GLY A 30 10.93 5.50 -19.87
C GLY A 30 9.55 6.06 -19.47
N ARG A 31 9.00 6.90 -20.36
CA ARG A 31 7.65 7.47 -20.20
C ARG A 31 6.64 6.59 -20.93
N GLY A 32 5.53 6.28 -20.25
CA GLY A 32 4.42 5.49 -20.79
C GLY A 32 3.20 6.29 -21.25
N GLY A 33 3.31 7.62 -21.31
CA GLY A 33 2.17 8.49 -21.66
C GLY A 33 1.21 8.68 -20.49
N LYS A 34 -0.08 8.75 -20.81
CA LYS A 34 -1.14 8.85 -19.81
C LYS A 34 -2.10 7.67 -19.96
N ASP A 35 -2.63 7.19 -18.85
CA ASP A 35 -3.68 6.16 -18.86
C ASP A 35 -5.08 6.76 -19.07
N GLY A 36 -6.11 5.90 -19.03
CA GLY A 36 -7.51 6.32 -19.17
C GLY A 36 -8.03 7.27 -18.09
N ARG A 37 -7.28 7.42 -16.98
CA ARG A 37 -7.56 8.36 -15.88
C ARG A 37 -6.67 9.61 -15.96
N SER A 38 -5.98 9.81 -17.06
CA SER A 38 -5.02 10.91 -17.27
C SER A 38 -3.84 10.93 -16.31
N ARG A 39 -3.52 9.79 -15.67
CA ARG A 39 -2.35 9.66 -14.80
C ARG A 39 -1.08 9.51 -15.66
N ALA A 40 0.01 10.15 -15.22
CA ALA A 40 1.31 9.93 -15.83
C ALA A 40 1.79 8.50 -15.58
N MET A 41 2.18 7.80 -16.64
CA MET A 41 2.63 6.41 -16.58
C MET A 41 4.11 6.31 -16.90
N LEU A 42 4.83 5.45 -16.16
CA LEU A 42 6.25 5.19 -16.31
C LEU A 42 6.49 3.76 -16.76
N ALA A 43 7.63 3.51 -17.40
CA ALA A 43 8.02 2.16 -17.79
C ALA A 43 8.23 1.28 -16.56
N LEU A 44 7.43 0.23 -16.43
CA LEU A 44 7.44 -0.65 -15.25
C LEU A 44 8.81 -1.26 -14.99
N GLY A 45 9.49 -1.76 -16.00
CA GLY A 45 10.80 -2.38 -15.83
C GLY A 45 11.84 -1.45 -15.22
N ASP A 46 11.83 -0.17 -15.63
CA ASP A 46 12.75 0.83 -15.08
C ASP A 46 12.42 1.14 -13.61
N VAL A 47 11.13 1.21 -13.27
CA VAL A 47 10.69 1.46 -11.89
C VAL A 47 11.01 0.27 -10.99
N LEU A 48 10.78 -0.96 -11.45
CA LEU A 48 11.06 -2.18 -10.68
C LEU A 48 12.53 -2.30 -10.31
N GLY A 49 13.44 -1.81 -11.15
CA GLY A 49 14.88 -1.78 -10.86
C GLY A 49 15.24 -0.88 -9.66
N LEU A 50 14.34 -0.02 -9.23
CA LEU A 50 14.52 0.92 -8.11
C LEU A 50 13.80 0.48 -6.84
N VAL A 51 13.10 -0.63 -6.87
CA VAL A 51 12.36 -1.18 -5.71
C VAL A 51 13.27 -2.10 -4.91
N ASP A 52 13.39 -1.86 -3.60
CA ASP A 52 14.25 -2.65 -2.73
C ASP A 52 13.65 -4.01 -2.36
N VAL A 53 12.33 -4.15 -2.44
CA VAL A 53 11.65 -5.41 -2.15
C VAL A 53 11.68 -6.32 -3.38
N ALA A 54 12.08 -7.57 -3.20
CA ALA A 54 12.08 -8.55 -4.27
C ALA A 54 10.64 -8.94 -4.64
N LEU A 55 10.24 -8.65 -5.88
CA LEU A 55 8.92 -8.98 -6.41
C LEU A 55 9.03 -10.06 -7.47
N GLY A 56 8.33 -11.19 -7.26
CA GLY A 56 8.20 -12.23 -8.27
C GLY A 56 7.21 -11.84 -9.37
N ALA A 57 7.10 -12.70 -10.38
CA ALA A 57 6.20 -12.46 -11.52
C ALA A 57 4.73 -12.30 -11.09
N ASP A 58 4.28 -13.11 -10.14
CA ASP A 58 2.92 -13.02 -9.60
C ASP A 58 2.69 -11.74 -8.82
N ASP A 59 3.69 -11.29 -8.06
CA ASP A 59 3.65 -10.03 -7.32
C ASP A 59 3.54 -8.84 -8.27
N VAL A 60 4.29 -8.86 -9.36
CA VAL A 60 4.24 -7.81 -10.39
C VAL A 60 2.87 -7.78 -11.07
N ALA A 61 2.30 -8.93 -11.38
CA ALA A 61 0.95 -9.01 -11.95
C ALA A 61 -0.09 -8.42 -10.97
N MET A 62 0.04 -8.73 -9.67
CA MET A 62 -0.81 -8.18 -8.63
C MET A 62 -0.61 -6.66 -8.48
N LEU A 63 0.62 -6.18 -8.55
CA LEU A 63 0.96 -4.75 -8.52
C LEU A 63 0.24 -3.98 -9.64
N LEU A 64 0.22 -4.52 -10.85
CA LEU A 64 -0.46 -3.89 -11.97
C LEU A 64 -1.98 -3.84 -11.78
N ARG A 65 -2.58 -4.88 -11.21
CA ARG A 65 -4.01 -4.88 -10.86
C ARG A 65 -4.31 -3.87 -9.76
N ALA A 66 -3.43 -3.77 -8.77
CA ALA A 66 -3.53 -2.77 -7.69
C ALA A 66 -3.48 -1.35 -8.25
N ASP A 67 -2.54 -1.07 -9.14
CA ASP A 67 -2.41 0.24 -9.78
C ASP A 67 -3.60 0.57 -10.70
N ALA A 68 -4.24 -0.45 -11.26
CA ALA A 68 -5.48 -0.30 -12.03
C ALA A 68 -6.70 0.02 -11.15
N GLY A 69 -6.59 -0.10 -9.83
CA GLY A 69 -7.65 0.28 -8.88
C GLY A 69 -8.38 -0.89 -8.22
N GLU A 70 -7.90 -2.12 -8.39
CA GLU A 70 -8.51 -3.30 -7.78
C GLU A 70 -8.20 -3.35 -6.28
N ALA A 71 -9.22 -3.16 -5.45
CA ALA A 71 -9.07 -3.03 -4.00
C ALA A 71 -8.45 -4.26 -3.35
N GLU A 72 -8.81 -5.46 -3.79
CA GLU A 72 -8.28 -6.71 -3.26
C GLU A 72 -6.78 -6.82 -3.55
N ALA A 73 -6.36 -6.50 -4.77
CA ALA A 73 -4.95 -6.49 -5.15
C ALA A 73 -4.17 -5.41 -4.37
N GLN A 74 -4.78 -4.26 -4.12
CA GLN A 74 -4.18 -3.20 -3.30
C GLN A 74 -3.97 -3.67 -1.85
N ALA A 75 -4.95 -4.35 -1.25
CA ALA A 75 -4.83 -4.90 0.09
C ALA A 75 -3.70 -5.95 0.16
N ASP A 76 -3.61 -6.82 -0.83
CA ASP A 76 -2.57 -7.85 -0.91
C ASP A 76 -1.18 -7.24 -1.08
N MET A 77 -1.04 -6.22 -1.95
CA MET A 77 0.22 -5.49 -2.09
C MET A 77 0.61 -4.76 -0.80
N GLY A 78 -0.38 -4.17 -0.12
CA GLY A 78 -0.15 -3.54 1.18
C GLY A 78 0.38 -4.51 2.22
N ALA A 79 -0.23 -5.69 2.32
CA ALA A 79 0.22 -6.75 3.22
C ALA A 79 1.64 -7.23 2.88
N LEU A 80 1.92 -7.44 1.61
CA LEU A 80 3.25 -7.85 1.13
C LEU A 80 4.33 -6.86 1.53
N PHE A 81 4.11 -5.58 1.26
CA PHE A 81 5.07 -4.54 1.62
C PHE A 81 5.21 -4.37 3.14
N TYR A 82 4.12 -4.53 3.89
CA TYR A 82 4.16 -4.45 5.35
C TYR A 82 5.05 -5.56 5.93
N VAL A 83 4.85 -6.79 5.51
CA VAL A 83 5.65 -7.95 5.95
C VAL A 83 7.12 -7.80 5.54
N ALA A 84 7.37 -7.21 4.38
CA ALA A 84 8.74 -6.94 3.90
C ALA A 84 9.43 -5.77 4.62
N GLY A 85 8.72 -5.05 5.49
CA GLY A 85 9.27 -3.89 6.19
C GLY A 85 9.24 -2.59 5.40
N ALA A 86 8.65 -2.58 4.20
CA ALA A 86 8.50 -1.40 3.36
C ALA A 86 7.21 -0.63 3.76
N HIS A 87 7.25 -0.01 4.93
CA HIS A 87 6.05 0.54 5.58
C HIS A 87 5.40 1.70 4.82
N LYS A 88 6.19 2.51 4.14
CA LYS A 88 5.66 3.63 3.34
C LYS A 88 4.83 3.14 2.16
N ALA A 89 5.35 2.14 1.43
CA ALA A 89 4.63 1.48 0.35
C ALA A 89 3.38 0.76 0.88
N ALA A 90 3.52 0.07 2.02
CA ALA A 90 2.40 -0.61 2.66
C ALA A 90 1.25 0.34 2.98
N LEU A 91 1.53 1.49 3.61
CA LEU A 91 0.51 2.49 3.93
C LEU A 91 -0.21 2.99 2.68
N TYR A 92 0.53 3.25 1.61
CA TYR A 92 -0.07 3.71 0.36
C TYR A 92 -1.14 2.73 -0.14
N TRP A 93 -0.78 1.46 -0.29
CA TRP A 93 -1.69 0.44 -0.82
C TRP A 93 -2.84 0.12 0.13
N LEU A 94 -2.56 0.03 1.42
CA LEU A 94 -3.60 -0.24 2.42
C LEU A 94 -4.62 0.91 2.50
N ASN A 95 -4.16 2.16 2.43
CA ASN A 95 -5.06 3.31 2.42
C ASN A 95 -5.91 3.36 1.14
N GLU A 96 -5.33 3.05 -0.02
CA GLU A 96 -6.07 2.97 -1.28
C GLU A 96 -7.20 1.92 -1.21
N ALA A 97 -6.89 0.73 -0.71
CA ALA A 97 -7.87 -0.34 -0.56
C ALA A 97 -8.94 0.00 0.50
N ALA A 98 -8.53 0.55 1.64
CA ALA A 98 -9.44 0.95 2.70
C ALA A 98 -10.42 2.04 2.25
N ALA A 99 -9.97 2.98 1.43
CA ALA A 99 -10.81 4.02 0.84
C ALA A 99 -11.93 3.43 -0.03
N GLN A 100 -11.74 2.24 -0.58
CA GLN A 100 -12.74 1.50 -1.34
C GLN A 100 -13.61 0.58 -0.47
N GLY A 101 -13.43 0.59 0.85
CA GLY A 101 -14.20 -0.22 1.78
C GLY A 101 -13.65 -1.63 1.99
N ASN A 102 -12.41 -1.90 1.65
CA ASN A 102 -11.80 -3.23 1.82
C ASN A 102 -11.49 -3.51 3.29
N ALA A 103 -12.18 -4.50 3.88
CA ALA A 103 -12.06 -4.83 5.30
C ALA A 103 -10.68 -5.41 5.66
N GLU A 104 -10.07 -6.17 4.77
CA GLU A 104 -8.73 -6.74 4.98
C GLU A 104 -7.70 -5.63 5.14
N ALA A 105 -7.73 -4.63 4.26
CA ALA A 105 -6.84 -3.47 4.36
C ALA A 105 -7.05 -2.69 5.66
N MET A 106 -8.29 -2.53 6.09
CA MET A 106 -8.60 -1.85 7.35
C MET A 106 -8.04 -2.63 8.55
N GLN A 107 -8.13 -3.95 8.54
CA GLN A 107 -7.56 -4.80 9.58
C GLN A 107 -6.03 -4.67 9.62
N TRP A 108 -5.35 -4.67 8.45
CA TRP A 108 -3.91 -4.46 8.39
C TRP A 108 -3.50 -3.08 8.90
N LEU A 109 -4.25 -2.03 8.56
CA LEU A 109 -4.00 -0.68 9.10
C LEU A 109 -4.15 -0.66 10.62
N GLY A 110 -5.19 -1.29 11.13
CA GLY A 110 -5.40 -1.42 12.58
C GLY A 110 -4.23 -2.11 13.28
N THR A 111 -3.77 -3.22 12.72
CA THR A 111 -2.61 -3.95 13.24
C THR A 111 -1.34 -3.10 13.19
N ALA A 112 -1.11 -2.41 12.09
CA ALA A 112 0.06 -1.57 11.90
C ALA A 112 0.13 -0.43 12.94
N TYR A 113 -0.97 0.25 13.18
CA TYR A 113 -1.02 1.31 14.20
C TYR A 113 -0.99 0.76 15.63
N ALA A 114 -1.53 -0.43 15.88
CA ALA A 114 -1.47 -1.06 17.20
C ALA A 114 -0.04 -1.44 17.59
N THR A 115 0.75 -1.92 16.64
CA THR A 115 2.13 -2.36 16.88
C THR A 115 3.16 -1.25 16.73
N GLY A 116 2.86 -0.21 15.94
CA GLY A 116 3.83 0.83 15.60
C GLY A 116 5.02 0.30 14.81
N GLY A 117 4.80 -0.70 13.95
CA GLY A 117 5.85 -1.45 13.27
C GLY A 117 6.75 -0.64 12.34
N GLY A 118 6.34 0.55 11.94
CA GLY A 118 7.08 1.41 11.02
C GLY A 118 7.88 2.53 11.69
N GLY A 119 8.06 2.51 13.00
CA GLY A 119 8.76 3.59 13.70
C GLY A 119 8.12 4.96 13.44
N SER A 120 8.85 5.87 12.78
CA SER A 120 8.34 7.19 12.43
C SER A 120 7.34 7.18 11.25
N VAL A 121 7.38 6.15 10.41
CA VAL A 121 6.46 6.02 9.25
C VAL A 121 5.09 5.57 9.70
N ILE A 122 5.02 4.57 10.58
CA ILE A 122 3.77 4.11 11.20
C ILE A 122 3.95 4.21 12.72
N PRO A 123 3.72 5.39 13.30
CA PRO A 123 3.83 5.55 14.74
C PRO A 123 2.72 4.75 15.44
N LYS A 124 3.03 4.21 16.61
CA LYS A 124 2.03 3.54 17.43
C LYS A 124 0.93 4.53 17.80
N ASP A 125 -0.31 4.22 17.44
CA ASP A 125 -1.48 5.06 17.70
C ASP A 125 -2.69 4.19 18.04
N ALA A 126 -3.01 4.11 19.31
CA ALA A 126 -4.10 3.27 19.81
C ALA A 126 -5.48 3.73 19.28
N HIS A 127 -5.67 5.02 19.09
CA HIS A 127 -6.95 5.55 18.59
C HIS A 127 -7.17 5.18 17.11
N LEU A 128 -6.15 5.36 16.28
CA LEU A 128 -6.22 4.94 14.88
C LEU A 128 -6.36 3.42 14.75
N ALA A 129 -5.67 2.66 15.58
CA ALA A 129 -5.78 1.20 15.59
C ALA A 129 -7.22 0.76 15.88
N ILE A 130 -7.83 1.30 16.93
CA ILE A 130 -9.22 0.99 17.31
C ILE A 130 -10.19 1.40 16.21
N MET A 131 -10.01 2.59 15.64
CA MET A 131 -10.86 3.08 14.55
C MET A 131 -10.86 2.11 13.36
N TRP A 132 -9.69 1.70 12.88
CA TRP A 132 -9.59 0.80 11.75
C TRP A 132 -10.11 -0.60 12.07
N LEU A 133 -9.79 -1.14 13.24
CA LEU A 133 -10.27 -2.46 13.67
C LEU A 133 -11.79 -2.48 13.82
N ALA A 134 -12.37 -1.41 14.36
CA ALA A 134 -13.82 -1.30 14.51
C ALA A 134 -14.52 -1.27 13.15
N LYS A 135 -13.98 -0.53 12.19
CA LYS A 135 -14.51 -0.48 10.81
C LYS A 135 -14.43 -1.86 10.14
N ALA A 136 -13.31 -2.54 10.24
CA ALA A 136 -13.13 -3.88 9.68
C ALA A 136 -14.09 -4.89 10.36
N ALA A 137 -14.20 -4.84 11.68
CA ALA A 137 -15.11 -5.71 12.45
C ALA A 137 -16.58 -5.48 12.05
N ALA A 138 -16.98 -4.23 11.85
CA ALA A 138 -18.33 -3.87 11.41
C ALA A 138 -18.65 -4.46 10.03
N LEU A 139 -17.63 -4.62 9.17
CA LEU A 139 -17.75 -5.27 7.85
C LEU A 139 -17.68 -6.79 7.94
N GLY A 140 -17.55 -7.37 9.14
CA GLY A 140 -17.54 -8.81 9.35
C GLY A 140 -16.17 -9.47 9.34
N HIS A 141 -15.07 -8.69 9.35
CA HIS A 141 -13.73 -9.27 9.32
C HIS A 141 -13.43 -10.04 10.62
N PRO A 142 -13.18 -11.38 10.54
CA PRO A 142 -13.11 -12.22 11.75
C PRO A 142 -11.91 -11.90 12.64
N ILE A 143 -10.75 -11.62 12.07
CA ILE A 143 -9.55 -11.27 12.85
C ILE A 143 -9.75 -9.93 13.57
N ALA A 144 -10.32 -8.94 12.88
CA ALA A 144 -10.59 -7.63 13.48
C ALA A 144 -11.59 -7.76 14.65
N ARG A 145 -12.60 -8.60 14.53
CA ARG A 145 -13.53 -8.89 15.62
C ARG A 145 -12.82 -9.45 16.84
N GLN A 146 -11.93 -10.43 16.65
CA GLN A 146 -11.15 -11.01 17.74
C GLN A 146 -10.22 -9.96 18.38
N GLN A 147 -9.59 -9.14 17.58
CA GLN A 147 -8.71 -8.07 18.08
C GLN A 147 -9.49 -7.06 18.91
N MET A 148 -10.70 -6.68 18.47
CA MET A 148 -11.58 -5.79 19.23
C MET A 148 -12.02 -6.39 20.57
N GLU A 149 -12.35 -7.67 20.60
CA GLU A 149 -12.71 -8.37 21.84
C GLU A 149 -11.56 -8.39 22.84
N ARG A 150 -10.33 -8.68 22.38
CA ARG A 150 -9.13 -8.64 23.23
C ARG A 150 -8.88 -7.25 23.81
N LEU A 151 -9.09 -6.20 23.03
CA LEU A 151 -8.96 -4.83 23.51
C LEU A 151 -10.01 -4.50 24.58
N ARG A 152 -11.24 -5.00 24.42
CA ARG A 152 -12.31 -4.84 25.43
C ARG A 152 -11.99 -5.58 26.71
N GLU A 153 -11.46 -6.79 26.63
CA GLU A 153 -11.07 -7.60 27.79
C GLU A 153 -9.89 -6.97 28.55
N GLY A 154 -8.91 -6.42 27.81
CA GLY A 154 -7.79 -5.72 28.41
C GLY A 154 -8.13 -4.42 29.13
N CYS A 155 -9.33 -3.86 28.88
CA CYS A 155 -9.85 -2.66 29.55
C CYS A 155 -10.63 -2.96 30.83
N ARG A 156 -10.81 -4.22 31.21
CA ARG A 156 -11.43 -4.66 32.44
C ARG A 156 -10.38 -4.95 33.49
#